data_ddf32a1dd3301089c2abcf8e29731421
#
_entry.id   ddf32a1dd3301089c2abcf8e29731421
#
_cell.length_a   1.000
_cell.length_b   1.000
_cell.length_c   1.000
_cell.angle_alpha   90.00
_cell.angle_beta   90.00
_cell.angle_gamma   90.00
#
_symmetry.space_group_name_H-M   'P 1'
#
loop_
_entity.id
_entity.type
_entity.pdbx_description
1 polymer ?
#
loop_
_entity_poly.entity_id
_entity_poly.type
_entity_poly.pdbx_seq_one_letter_code
_entity_poly.pdbx_strand_id
1 'polypeptide(L)'
;RMVTHQNGANGQIPQPTGFVDGGLYHLGSQHDGDWADSAYGASSWMSGLIVDAMLRAYSTSEDPAIANFIRRMGNFLRAATINTTDHSYDYEGALALPRYGMLSNGADGQVNFEDVEHALDVANGTAWAAYFAALTGQPVSALEAVTEDLYFTYDIGVNYWIRPGGPGSGLPAYRVTPWRKYGWEHRVSGGLGWAVLGATAQPDAIFSHGFE
;
A
#
# COMPACT_ATOMS: atom_id res chain seq x y z
N ARG A 1 -7.01 -15.78 10.67
CA ARG A 1 -8.27 -15.15 10.21
C ARG A 1 -8.06 -14.27 8.97
N MET A 2 -7.05 -13.38 8.95
CA MET A 2 -6.81 -12.48 7.79
C MET A 2 -6.55 -13.27 6.50
N VAL A 3 -5.67 -14.28 6.53
CA VAL A 3 -5.43 -15.19 5.41
C VAL A 3 -6.70 -15.88 4.95
N THR A 4 -7.53 -16.35 5.90
CA THR A 4 -8.80 -17.01 5.62
C THR A 4 -9.81 -16.06 4.98
N HIS A 5 -9.83 -14.78 5.44
CA HIS A 5 -10.68 -13.75 4.86
C HIS A 5 -10.28 -13.43 3.41
N GLN A 6 -8.99 -13.21 3.16
CA GLN A 6 -8.47 -12.94 1.80
C GLN A 6 -8.79 -14.10 0.83
N ASN A 7 -8.84 -15.32 1.33
CA ASN A 7 -9.21 -16.50 0.54
C ASN A 7 -10.73 -16.68 0.36
N GLY A 8 -11.56 -15.82 0.95
CA GLY A 8 -13.01 -15.96 0.89
C GLY A 8 -13.55 -17.14 1.69
N ALA A 9 -12.75 -17.75 2.59
CA ALA A 9 -13.08 -18.99 3.26
C ALA A 9 -13.69 -18.83 4.66
N ASN A 10 -13.84 -17.59 5.17
CA ASN A 10 -14.32 -17.39 6.55
C ASN A 10 -15.84 -17.36 6.70
N GLY A 11 -16.57 -17.59 5.63
CA GLY A 11 -18.04 -17.69 5.63
C GLY A 11 -18.80 -16.36 5.79
N GLN A 12 -18.11 -15.27 6.05
CA GLN A 12 -18.73 -13.96 6.25
C GLN A 12 -18.77 -13.14 4.95
N ILE A 13 -17.79 -13.32 4.09
CA ILE A 13 -17.70 -12.62 2.81
C ILE A 13 -17.14 -13.60 1.79
N PRO A 14 -18.01 -14.34 1.05
CA PRO A 14 -17.54 -15.07 -0.11
C PRO A 14 -16.99 -14.04 -1.11
N GLN A 15 -15.73 -14.18 -1.53
CA GLN A 15 -15.24 -13.37 -2.62
C GLN A 15 -15.94 -13.83 -3.91
N PRO A 16 -16.81 -13.01 -4.51
CA PRO A 16 -17.48 -13.36 -5.75
C PRO A 16 -16.46 -13.52 -6.88
N THR A 17 -16.84 -14.30 -7.87
CA THR A 17 -16.08 -14.43 -9.12
C THR A 17 -15.84 -13.05 -9.74
N GLY A 18 -14.61 -12.74 -10.06
CA GLY A 18 -14.23 -11.45 -10.69
C GLY A 18 -13.71 -10.38 -9.74
N PHE A 19 -13.55 -10.68 -8.45
CA PHE A 19 -12.87 -9.76 -7.55
C PHE A 19 -11.39 -9.65 -7.90
N VAL A 20 -10.85 -8.45 -7.75
CA VAL A 20 -9.40 -8.23 -7.81
C VAL A 20 -8.73 -9.03 -6.69
N ASP A 21 -7.74 -9.85 -7.04
CA ASP A 21 -7.09 -10.72 -6.06
C ASP A 21 -6.36 -9.93 -4.97
N GLY A 22 -6.43 -10.43 -3.77
CA GLY A 22 -5.60 -10.01 -2.64
C GLY A 22 -6.24 -8.98 -1.70
N GLY A 23 -7.34 -8.33 -2.08
CA GLY A 23 -8.03 -7.36 -1.23
C GLY A 23 -8.74 -8.00 -0.03
N LEU A 24 -8.90 -7.22 1.03
CA LEU A 24 -9.71 -7.58 2.22
C LEU A 24 -11.06 -6.89 2.13
N TYR A 25 -11.87 -7.33 1.19
CA TYR A 25 -13.13 -6.71 0.86
C TYR A 25 -14.18 -6.88 1.97
N HIS A 26 -14.92 -5.81 2.20
CA HIS A 26 -16.05 -5.76 3.14
C HIS A 26 -17.15 -4.85 2.56
N LEU A 27 -18.35 -4.93 3.11
CA LEU A 27 -19.47 -4.10 2.69
C LEU A 27 -19.27 -2.63 3.09
N GLY A 28 -19.75 -1.71 2.27
CA GLY A 28 -19.77 -0.28 2.61
C GLY A 28 -20.47 0.03 3.92
N SER A 29 -21.53 -0.72 4.26
CA SER A 29 -22.21 -0.64 5.56
C SER A 29 -21.34 -1.02 6.77
N GLN A 30 -20.16 -1.62 6.54
CA GLN A 30 -19.17 -1.97 7.55
C GLN A 30 -17.99 -0.98 7.55
N HIS A 31 -18.08 0.06 6.75
CA HIS A 31 -17.09 1.13 6.60
C HIS A 31 -17.80 2.48 6.75
N ASP A 32 -17.07 3.55 7.03
CA ASP A 32 -17.64 4.87 7.38
C ASP A 32 -18.29 5.63 6.20
N GLY A 33 -18.90 4.92 5.24
CA GLY A 33 -19.64 5.51 4.14
C GLY A 33 -18.81 5.89 2.91
N ASP A 34 -17.59 5.36 2.80
CA ASP A 34 -16.69 5.65 1.68
C ASP A 34 -17.18 5.06 0.36
N TRP A 35 -17.98 4.01 0.40
CA TRP A 35 -18.67 3.44 -0.77
C TRP A 35 -20.06 2.95 -0.39
N ALA A 36 -20.88 2.64 -1.41
CA ALA A 36 -22.28 2.23 -1.21
C ALA A 36 -22.40 1.03 -0.26
N ASP A 37 -23.37 1.07 0.63
CA ASP A 37 -23.60 0.09 1.71
C ASP A 37 -23.60 -1.38 1.26
N SER A 38 -24.11 -1.65 0.07
CA SER A 38 -24.20 -2.99 -0.52
C SER A 38 -23.00 -3.38 -1.39
N ALA A 39 -22.06 -2.46 -1.62
CA ALA A 39 -20.89 -2.72 -2.44
C ALA A 39 -19.74 -3.28 -1.59
N TYR A 40 -18.97 -4.20 -2.16
CA TYR A 40 -17.74 -4.68 -1.56
C TYR A 40 -16.57 -3.81 -2.00
N GLY A 41 -15.83 -3.28 -1.03
CA GLY A 41 -14.65 -2.48 -1.25
C GLY A 41 -13.56 -2.76 -0.21
N ALA A 42 -12.38 -2.21 -0.44
CA ALA A 42 -11.26 -2.25 0.49
C ALA A 42 -10.44 -0.96 0.36
N SER A 43 -9.92 -0.47 1.48
CA SER A 43 -9.02 0.69 1.49
C SER A 43 -7.58 0.27 1.24
N SER A 44 -6.90 0.97 0.33
CA SER A 44 -5.50 0.66 -0.01
C SER A 44 -4.54 0.96 1.14
N TRP A 45 -4.64 2.14 1.75
CA TRP A 45 -3.74 2.52 2.83
C TRP A 45 -3.94 1.67 4.10
N MET A 46 -5.19 1.34 4.46
CA MET A 46 -5.46 0.42 5.58
C MET A 46 -4.90 -0.97 5.30
N SER A 47 -4.90 -1.40 4.05
CA SER A 47 -4.26 -2.66 3.64
C SER A 47 -2.75 -2.62 3.84
N GLY A 48 -2.10 -1.47 3.66
CA GLY A 48 -0.69 -1.25 4.03
C GLY A 48 -0.42 -1.50 5.51
N LEU A 49 -1.31 -1.04 6.40
CA LEU A 49 -1.22 -1.32 7.85
C LEU A 49 -1.28 -2.82 8.16
N ILE A 50 -2.14 -3.54 7.43
CA ILE A 50 -2.25 -4.99 7.60
C ILE A 50 -0.98 -5.69 7.14
N VAL A 51 -0.33 -5.22 6.07
CA VAL A 51 0.98 -5.75 5.65
C VAL A 51 2.01 -5.63 6.77
N ASP A 52 2.12 -4.49 7.43
CA ASP A 52 3.02 -4.31 8.58
C ASP A 52 2.76 -5.32 9.71
N ALA A 53 1.50 -5.52 10.05
CA ALA A 53 1.13 -6.49 11.08
C ALA A 53 1.47 -7.93 10.66
N MET A 54 1.25 -8.27 9.40
CA MET A 54 1.54 -9.60 8.86
C MET A 54 3.05 -9.86 8.72
N LEU A 55 3.86 -8.83 8.43
CA LEU A 55 5.32 -8.94 8.45
C LEU A 55 5.84 -9.32 9.83
N ARG A 56 5.33 -8.68 10.88
CA ARG A 56 5.69 -9.02 12.27
C ARG A 56 5.29 -10.46 12.62
N ALA A 57 4.12 -10.90 12.15
CA ALA A 57 3.70 -12.29 12.34
C ALA A 57 4.62 -13.26 11.55
N TYR A 58 4.99 -12.89 10.33
CA TYR A 58 5.90 -13.69 9.52
C TYR A 58 7.30 -13.81 10.14
N SER A 59 7.85 -12.71 10.67
CA SER A 59 9.20 -12.71 11.28
C SER A 59 9.34 -13.65 12.48
N THR A 60 8.23 -14.05 13.09
CA THR A 60 8.22 -14.99 14.22
C THR A 60 7.79 -16.40 13.85
N SER A 61 7.04 -16.59 12.77
CA SER A 61 6.45 -17.88 12.42
C SER A 61 7.01 -18.49 11.14
N GLU A 62 7.54 -17.64 10.24
CA GLU A 62 7.95 -17.99 8.86
C GLU A 62 6.85 -18.76 8.08
N ASP A 63 5.56 -18.56 8.47
CA ASP A 63 4.45 -19.26 7.87
C ASP A 63 4.28 -18.85 6.39
N PRO A 64 4.42 -19.79 5.44
CA PRO A 64 4.30 -19.50 4.01
C PRO A 64 2.91 -18.98 3.61
N ALA A 65 1.88 -19.25 4.41
CA ALA A 65 0.55 -18.70 4.17
C ALA A 65 0.53 -17.18 4.40
N ILE A 66 1.35 -16.66 5.31
CA ILE A 66 1.52 -15.22 5.54
C ILE A 66 2.30 -14.59 4.39
N ALA A 67 3.38 -15.19 3.95
CA ALA A 67 4.13 -14.72 2.78
C ALA A 67 3.24 -14.62 1.54
N ASN A 68 2.46 -15.66 1.26
CA ASN A 68 1.50 -15.64 0.16
C ASN A 68 0.38 -14.60 0.34
N PHE A 69 -0.07 -14.37 1.57
CA PHE A 69 -1.03 -13.31 1.89
C PHE A 69 -0.50 -11.93 1.49
N ILE A 70 0.74 -11.60 1.92
CA ILE A 70 1.38 -10.31 1.62
C ILE A 70 1.60 -10.16 0.12
N ARG A 71 2.10 -11.20 -0.55
CA ARG A 71 2.29 -11.21 -2.01
C ARG A 71 0.97 -10.92 -2.76
N ARG A 72 -0.13 -11.55 -2.37
CA ARG A 72 -1.45 -11.32 -2.97
C ARG A 72 -1.99 -9.92 -2.65
N MET A 73 -1.76 -9.42 -1.44
CA MET A 73 -2.10 -8.05 -1.09
C MET A 73 -1.45 -7.04 -2.05
N GLY A 74 -0.22 -7.30 -2.51
CA GLY A 74 0.44 -6.49 -3.53
C GLY A 74 -0.33 -6.41 -4.86
N ASN A 75 -1.03 -7.47 -5.27
CA ASN A 75 -1.88 -7.43 -6.47
C ASN A 75 -3.03 -6.43 -6.31
N PHE A 76 -3.67 -6.43 -5.13
CA PHE A 76 -4.71 -5.46 -4.79
C PHE A 76 -4.15 -4.03 -4.75
N LEU A 77 -3.06 -3.80 -4.02
CA LEU A 77 -2.45 -2.48 -3.88
C LEU A 77 -2.02 -1.89 -5.23
N ARG A 78 -1.43 -2.71 -6.09
CA ARG A 78 -1.09 -2.32 -7.46
C ARG A 78 -2.34 -1.97 -8.27
N ALA A 79 -3.41 -2.74 -8.18
CA ALA A 79 -4.66 -2.44 -8.88
C ALA A 79 -5.36 -1.18 -8.34
N ALA A 80 -5.17 -0.87 -7.06
CA ALA A 80 -5.71 0.32 -6.42
C ALA A 80 -4.86 1.58 -6.68
N THR A 81 -3.70 1.46 -7.32
CA THR A 81 -2.86 2.58 -7.71
C THR A 81 -3.19 3.00 -9.14
N ILE A 82 -3.42 4.29 -9.35
CA ILE A 82 -3.72 4.88 -10.65
C ILE A 82 -2.73 5.97 -11.01
N ASN A 83 -2.49 6.18 -12.30
CA ASN A 83 -1.75 7.32 -12.79
C ASN A 83 -2.74 8.43 -13.17
N THR A 84 -2.54 9.63 -12.63
CA THR A 84 -3.38 10.78 -12.89
C THR A 84 -2.57 12.06 -13.04
N THR A 85 -3.09 12.98 -13.85
CA THR A 85 -2.63 14.38 -13.93
C THR A 85 -3.57 15.33 -13.20
N ASP A 86 -4.68 14.83 -12.67
CA ASP A 86 -5.66 15.60 -11.92
C ASP A 86 -5.26 15.68 -10.43
N HIS A 87 -4.30 16.53 -10.14
CA HIS A 87 -3.79 16.76 -8.79
C HIS A 87 -3.37 18.23 -8.61
N SER A 88 -3.33 18.69 -7.38
CA SER A 88 -3.02 20.09 -7.00
C SER A 88 -1.60 20.28 -6.46
N TYR A 89 -0.69 19.38 -6.78
CA TYR A 89 0.71 19.46 -6.34
C TYR A 89 1.57 20.07 -7.44
N ASP A 90 2.12 21.24 -7.36
CA ASP A 90 2.94 21.93 -8.36
C ASP A 90 3.90 21.03 -9.18
N TYR A 91 3.36 20.07 -9.84
CA TYR A 91 4.04 19.08 -10.66
C TYR A 91 3.29 18.90 -11.98
N GLU A 92 3.99 19.08 -13.09
CA GLU A 92 3.45 18.96 -14.45
C GLU A 92 3.66 17.54 -14.99
N GLY A 93 2.99 16.56 -14.45
CA GLY A 93 3.15 15.18 -14.91
C GLY A 93 2.11 14.26 -14.32
N ALA A 94 2.12 13.01 -14.75
CA ALA A 94 1.32 11.98 -14.10
C ALA A 94 1.98 11.55 -12.79
N LEU A 95 1.19 11.44 -11.73
CA LEU A 95 1.61 10.83 -10.47
C LEU A 95 0.86 9.51 -10.28
N ALA A 96 1.54 8.53 -9.71
CA ALA A 96 0.91 7.32 -9.22
C ALA A 96 0.29 7.60 -7.86
N LEU A 97 -1.02 7.56 -7.77
CA LEU A 97 -1.75 7.84 -6.54
C LEU A 97 -2.54 6.61 -6.09
N PRO A 98 -2.49 6.24 -4.81
CA PRO A 98 -3.36 5.19 -4.29
C PRO A 98 -4.79 5.72 -4.19
N ARG A 99 -5.76 4.96 -4.68
CA ARG A 99 -7.16 5.20 -4.37
C ARG A 99 -7.37 5.00 -2.88
N TYR A 100 -8.13 5.87 -2.26
CA TYR A 100 -8.52 5.69 -0.86
C TYR A 100 -9.28 4.38 -0.68
N GLY A 101 -10.31 4.13 -1.50
CA GLY A 101 -11.06 2.89 -1.55
C GLY A 101 -11.22 2.38 -2.97
N MET A 102 -11.05 1.08 -3.17
CA MET A 102 -11.33 0.41 -4.43
C MET A 102 -12.40 -0.65 -4.24
N LEU A 103 -13.40 -0.64 -5.12
CA LEU A 103 -14.41 -1.68 -5.16
C LEU A 103 -13.80 -3.00 -5.61
N SER A 104 -14.43 -4.09 -5.22
CA SER A 104 -13.94 -5.44 -5.51
C SER A 104 -13.78 -5.77 -7.00
N ASN A 105 -14.50 -5.08 -7.87
CA ASN A 105 -14.40 -5.19 -9.32
C ASN A 105 -13.32 -4.28 -9.95
N GLY A 106 -12.53 -3.58 -9.14
CA GLY A 106 -11.49 -2.66 -9.60
C GLY A 106 -11.96 -1.23 -9.88
N ALA A 107 -13.26 -0.95 -9.73
CA ALA A 107 -13.78 0.42 -9.87
C ALA A 107 -13.41 1.29 -8.66
N ASP A 108 -13.45 2.59 -8.86
CA ASP A 108 -13.24 3.55 -7.79
C ASP A 108 -14.35 3.44 -6.74
N GLY A 109 -14.00 3.30 -5.49
CA GLY A 109 -14.95 3.21 -4.38
C GLY A 109 -15.37 4.59 -3.88
N GLN A 110 -14.44 5.54 -3.94
CA GLN A 110 -14.65 6.91 -3.54
C GLN A 110 -14.18 7.81 -4.66
N VAL A 111 -15.13 8.37 -5.40
CA VAL A 111 -14.86 9.17 -6.60
C VAL A 111 -13.97 10.38 -6.26
N ASN A 112 -12.87 10.53 -6.96
CA ASN A 112 -11.92 11.63 -6.87
C ASN A 112 -11.19 11.77 -5.52
N PHE A 113 -10.99 10.68 -4.80
CA PHE A 113 -10.15 10.69 -3.62
C PHE A 113 -8.92 9.80 -3.83
N GLU A 114 -7.94 10.36 -4.46
CA GLU A 114 -6.58 9.81 -4.55
C GLU A 114 -5.72 10.49 -3.47
N ASP A 115 -4.92 9.72 -2.78
CA ASP A 115 -4.27 10.20 -1.57
C ASP A 115 -2.75 10.10 -1.62
N VAL A 116 -2.10 11.23 -1.90
CA VAL A 116 -0.64 11.31 -1.85
C VAL A 116 -0.09 11.05 -0.44
N GLU A 117 -0.89 11.33 0.60
CA GLU A 117 -0.48 11.12 2.00
C GLU A 117 -0.19 9.66 2.32
N HIS A 118 -0.85 8.75 1.60
CA HIS A 118 -0.72 7.32 1.79
C HIS A 118 0.12 6.63 0.72
N ALA A 119 0.74 7.40 -0.18
CA ALA A 119 1.58 6.83 -1.24
C ALA A 119 2.70 5.95 -0.66
N LEU A 120 3.35 6.39 0.42
CA LEU A 120 4.42 5.63 1.05
C LEU A 120 3.92 4.37 1.77
N ASP A 121 2.73 4.41 2.37
CA ASP A 121 2.11 3.23 2.99
C ASP A 121 1.85 2.13 1.95
N VAL A 122 1.32 2.53 0.79
CA VAL A 122 1.04 1.61 -0.31
C VAL A 122 2.34 1.14 -0.97
N ALA A 123 3.32 2.04 -1.17
CA ALA A 123 4.66 1.69 -1.65
C ALA A 123 5.34 0.63 -0.77
N ASN A 124 5.26 0.77 0.55
CA ASN A 124 5.79 -0.23 1.47
C ASN A 124 5.09 -1.58 1.29
N GLY A 125 3.77 -1.59 1.14
CA GLY A 125 3.00 -2.81 0.92
C GLY A 125 3.37 -3.52 -0.40
N THR A 126 3.54 -2.76 -1.49
CA THR A 126 3.94 -3.31 -2.80
C THR A 126 5.40 -3.78 -2.81
N ALA A 127 6.30 -3.08 -2.11
CA ALA A 127 7.70 -3.49 -1.96
C ALA A 127 7.84 -4.83 -1.23
N TRP A 128 7.15 -5.01 -0.11
CA TRP A 128 7.14 -6.29 0.59
C TRP A 128 6.47 -7.41 -0.21
N ALA A 129 5.44 -7.08 -0.98
CA ALA A 129 4.86 -8.05 -1.89
C ALA A 129 5.84 -8.48 -2.99
N ALA A 130 6.65 -7.56 -3.53
CA ALA A 130 7.72 -7.85 -4.47
C ALA A 130 8.79 -8.75 -3.84
N TYR A 131 9.20 -8.46 -2.60
CA TYR A 131 10.13 -9.30 -1.85
C TYR A 131 9.63 -10.74 -1.73
N PHE A 132 8.39 -10.95 -1.29
CA PHE A 132 7.82 -12.30 -1.17
C PHE A 132 7.52 -12.97 -2.52
N ALA A 133 7.28 -12.18 -3.58
CA ALA A 133 7.20 -12.71 -4.94
C ALA A 133 8.57 -13.24 -5.39
N ALA A 134 9.65 -12.49 -5.16
CA ALA A 134 11.01 -12.91 -5.45
C ALA A 134 11.39 -14.20 -4.71
N LEU A 135 11.11 -14.29 -3.41
CA LEU A 135 11.33 -15.50 -2.60
C LEU A 135 10.67 -16.75 -3.18
N THR A 136 9.54 -16.59 -3.84
CA THR A 136 8.77 -17.70 -4.41
C THR A 136 8.97 -17.86 -5.93
N GLY A 137 9.95 -17.17 -6.51
CA GLY A 137 10.25 -17.22 -7.95
C GLY A 137 9.15 -16.64 -8.84
N GLN A 138 8.32 -15.74 -8.31
CA GLN A 138 7.27 -15.06 -9.06
C GLN A 138 7.78 -13.74 -9.66
N PRO A 139 7.20 -13.26 -10.79
CA PRO A 139 7.59 -11.99 -11.39
C PRO A 139 7.40 -10.80 -10.42
N VAL A 140 8.40 -9.93 -10.33
CA VAL A 140 8.44 -8.77 -9.42
C VAL A 140 8.30 -7.42 -10.12
N SER A 141 8.66 -7.31 -11.40
CA SER A 141 8.82 -6.05 -12.12
C SER A 141 7.61 -5.10 -12.05
N ALA A 142 6.39 -5.65 -12.08
CA ALA A 142 5.18 -4.83 -11.99
C ALA A 142 4.92 -4.27 -10.57
N LEU A 143 5.41 -4.96 -9.53
CA LEU A 143 5.33 -4.48 -8.14
C LEU A 143 6.45 -3.48 -7.87
N GLU A 144 7.64 -3.70 -8.39
CA GLU A 144 8.77 -2.77 -8.30
C GLU A 144 8.42 -1.44 -8.98
N ALA A 145 7.91 -1.47 -10.21
CA ALA A 145 7.53 -0.27 -10.93
C ALA A 145 6.51 0.58 -10.17
N VAL A 146 5.43 -0.02 -9.66
CA VAL A 146 4.44 0.74 -8.89
C VAL A 146 5.00 1.24 -7.55
N THR A 147 5.94 0.51 -6.95
CA THR A 147 6.62 0.95 -5.73
C THR A 147 7.46 2.20 -5.99
N GLU A 148 8.23 2.21 -7.07
CA GLU A 148 9.05 3.36 -7.49
C GLU A 148 8.18 4.58 -7.81
N ASP A 149 7.10 4.38 -8.57
CA ASP A 149 6.16 5.45 -8.93
C ASP A 149 5.48 6.06 -7.70
N LEU A 150 5.06 5.24 -6.73
CA LEU A 150 4.46 5.70 -5.47
C LEU A 150 5.48 6.41 -4.58
N TYR A 151 6.72 5.93 -4.53
CA TYR A 151 7.80 6.60 -3.80
C TYR A 151 8.11 7.97 -4.41
N PHE A 152 8.14 8.07 -5.73
CA PHE A 152 8.29 9.34 -6.42
C PHE A 152 7.15 10.31 -6.09
N THR A 153 5.90 9.82 -6.08
CA THR A 153 4.73 10.61 -5.68
C THR A 153 4.85 11.13 -4.24
N TYR A 154 5.33 10.28 -3.33
CA TYR A 154 5.63 10.69 -1.96
C TYR A 154 6.66 11.82 -1.90
N ASP A 155 7.76 11.73 -2.64
CA ASP A 155 8.81 12.76 -2.69
C ASP A 155 8.25 14.10 -3.20
N ILE A 156 7.44 14.08 -4.25
CA ILE A 156 6.73 15.26 -4.77
C ILE A 156 5.82 15.86 -3.69
N GLY A 157 5.04 15.05 -2.99
CA GLY A 157 4.14 15.50 -1.92
C GLY A 157 4.89 16.16 -0.76
N VAL A 158 5.96 15.54 -0.29
CA VAL A 158 6.80 16.10 0.78
C VAL A 158 7.41 17.45 0.35
N ASN A 159 7.98 17.50 -0.84
CA ASN A 159 8.57 18.72 -1.38
C ASN A 159 7.54 19.84 -1.54
N TYR A 160 6.32 19.51 -1.98
CA TYR A 160 5.20 20.46 -2.05
C TYR A 160 4.88 21.09 -0.69
N TRP A 161 4.84 20.29 0.38
CA TRP A 161 4.47 20.80 1.70
C TRP A 161 5.56 21.61 2.39
N ILE A 162 6.83 21.26 2.21
CA ILE A 162 7.96 21.93 2.88
C ILE A 162 8.55 23.10 2.09
N ARG A 163 8.15 23.31 0.82
CA ARG A 163 8.67 24.41 -0.02
C ARG A 163 8.37 25.77 0.57
N PRO A 164 9.13 26.84 0.20
CA PRO A 164 8.80 28.21 0.56
C PRO A 164 7.39 28.59 0.08
N GLY A 165 6.54 29.04 1.01
CA GLY A 165 5.12 29.34 0.73
C GLY A 165 4.18 28.14 0.67
N GLY A 166 4.68 26.92 0.78
CA GLY A 166 3.88 25.70 0.88
C GLY A 166 3.19 25.56 2.24
N PRO A 167 2.31 24.56 2.41
CA PRO A 167 1.55 24.36 3.66
C PRO A 167 2.41 24.18 4.91
N GLY A 168 3.63 23.66 4.77
CA GLY A 168 4.62 23.50 5.85
C GLY A 168 5.64 24.64 5.94
N SER A 169 5.47 25.71 5.15
CA SER A 169 6.40 26.84 5.10
C SER A 169 6.59 27.49 6.47
N GLY A 170 7.86 27.75 6.84
CA GLY A 170 8.21 28.33 8.13
C GLY A 170 8.34 27.31 9.26
N LEU A 171 8.03 26.03 9.04
CA LEU A 171 8.28 24.95 9.98
C LEU A 171 9.67 24.32 9.72
N PRO A 172 10.32 23.76 10.75
CA PRO A 172 11.48 22.91 10.52
C PRO A 172 11.16 21.81 9.51
N ALA A 173 12.11 21.45 8.65
CA ALA A 173 11.92 20.48 7.56
C ALA A 173 11.38 19.09 8.01
N TYR A 174 11.58 18.74 9.29
CA TYR A 174 11.03 17.52 9.87
C TYR A 174 9.60 17.67 10.41
N ARG A 175 8.97 18.85 10.24
CA ARG A 175 7.60 19.12 10.67
C ARG A 175 6.74 19.45 9.45
N VAL A 176 6.15 18.44 8.89
CA VAL A 176 5.15 18.61 7.83
C VAL A 176 3.79 18.92 8.47
N THR A 177 3.08 19.90 7.92
CA THR A 177 1.75 20.28 8.38
C THR A 177 0.69 19.61 7.51
N PRO A 178 -0.33 18.98 8.10
CA PRO A 178 -0.50 18.71 9.53
C PRO A 178 0.44 17.60 10.01
N TRP A 179 0.78 17.63 11.30
CA TRP A 179 1.70 16.66 11.93
C TRP A 179 1.27 15.19 11.76
N ARG A 180 -0.02 14.96 11.66
CA ARG A 180 -0.57 13.63 11.38
C ARG A 180 -0.07 13.09 10.05
N LYS A 181 -0.05 13.92 8.99
CA LYS A 181 0.43 13.54 7.67
C LYS A 181 1.90 13.13 7.71
N TYR A 182 2.74 13.91 8.37
CA TYR A 182 4.15 13.55 8.58
C TYR A 182 4.31 12.18 9.26
N GLY A 183 3.57 11.93 10.34
CA GLY A 183 3.62 10.66 11.05
C GLY A 183 3.20 9.47 10.18
N TRP A 184 2.22 9.66 9.32
CA TRP A 184 1.78 8.62 8.40
C TRP A 184 2.83 8.31 7.35
N GLU A 185 3.37 9.32 6.70
CA GLU A 185 4.31 9.14 5.61
C GLU A 185 5.65 8.55 6.06
N HIS A 186 6.12 8.90 7.24
CA HIS A 186 7.40 8.39 7.74
C HIS A 186 7.31 7.09 8.53
N ARG A 187 6.13 6.62 8.84
CA ARG A 187 5.93 5.40 9.64
C ARG A 187 6.59 4.17 9.05
N VAL A 188 6.54 4.02 7.74
CA VAL A 188 7.00 2.83 7.03
C VAL A 188 8.32 3.01 6.28
N SER A 189 8.88 4.22 6.29
CA SER A 189 10.10 4.56 5.53
C SER A 189 11.30 3.66 5.85
N GLY A 190 11.42 3.19 7.09
CA GLY A 190 12.51 2.30 7.49
C GLY A 190 12.43 0.90 6.88
N GLY A 191 11.23 0.38 6.64
CA GLY A 191 11.02 -0.96 6.07
C GLY A 191 11.10 -1.01 4.54
N LEU A 192 10.72 0.08 3.88
CA LEU A 192 10.64 0.14 2.43
C LEU A 192 11.98 -0.14 1.74
N GLY A 193 13.05 0.50 2.20
CA GLY A 193 14.38 0.31 1.62
C GLY A 193 14.87 -1.14 1.71
N TRP A 194 14.61 -1.82 2.81
CA TRP A 194 14.92 -3.23 2.97
C TRP A 194 14.13 -4.13 2.03
N ALA A 195 12.84 -3.86 1.85
CA ALA A 195 11.99 -4.64 0.97
C ALA A 195 12.43 -4.51 -0.51
N VAL A 196 12.76 -3.29 -0.96
CA VAL A 196 13.26 -3.04 -2.32
C VAL A 196 14.61 -3.74 -2.53
N LEU A 197 15.56 -3.59 -1.61
CA LEU A 197 16.85 -4.27 -1.71
C LEU A 197 16.71 -5.79 -1.69
N GLY A 198 15.78 -6.32 -0.89
CA GLY A 198 15.52 -7.75 -0.81
C GLY A 198 14.84 -8.32 -2.03
N ALA A 199 14.02 -7.56 -2.74
CA ALA A 199 13.42 -8.00 -3.99
C ALA A 199 14.45 -8.09 -5.13
N THR A 200 15.46 -7.22 -5.12
CA THR A 200 16.53 -7.16 -6.14
C THR A 200 17.77 -7.99 -5.79
N ALA A 201 18.08 -8.13 -4.49
CA ALA A 201 19.16 -8.99 -4.00
C ALA A 201 18.63 -10.40 -3.76
N GLN A 202 19.55 -11.39 -3.65
CA GLN A 202 19.13 -12.74 -3.29
C GLN A 202 18.33 -12.74 -1.99
N PRO A 203 17.05 -13.20 -2.02
CA PRO A 203 16.11 -13.04 -0.89
C PRO A 203 16.57 -13.66 0.43
N ASP A 204 17.41 -14.70 0.37
CA ASP A 204 17.90 -15.43 1.52
C ASP A 204 18.79 -14.59 2.46
N ALA A 205 19.27 -13.44 2.00
CA ALA A 205 20.23 -12.63 2.75
C ALA A 205 19.58 -11.78 3.86
N ILE A 206 18.31 -11.45 3.78
CA ILE A 206 17.67 -10.50 4.71
C ILE A 206 17.20 -11.17 6.00
N PHE A 207 16.63 -12.37 5.91
CA PHE A 207 16.14 -13.09 7.10
C PHE A 207 17.18 -14.03 7.72
N SER A 208 18.25 -14.38 7.00
CA SER A 208 19.32 -15.24 7.55
C SER A 208 20.13 -14.59 8.67
N HIS A 209 20.05 -13.27 8.85
CA HIS A 209 20.81 -12.51 9.85
C HIS A 209 19.99 -11.95 11.02
N GLY A 210 18.72 -12.33 11.13
CA GLY A 210 17.87 -11.92 12.25
C GLY A 210 17.71 -10.39 12.36
N PHE A 211 16.54 -9.94 12.76
CA PHE A 211 16.43 -8.61 13.36
C PHE A 211 17.02 -8.70 14.78
N GLU A 212 18.36 -8.55 14.91
CA GLU A 212 19.00 -8.29 16.20
C GLU A 212 18.74 -6.89 16.69
#